data_181b7e360e2a0e4bb6646d86c3c37f44
#
_entry.id   181b7e360e2a0e4bb6646d86c3c37f44
#
_cell.length_a   1.000
_cell.length_b   1.000
_cell.length_c   1.000
_cell.angle_alpha   90.00
_cell.angle_beta   90.00
_cell.angle_gamma   90.00
#
_symmetry.space_group_name_H-M   'P 1'
#
loop_
_entity.id
_entity.type
_entity.pdbx_description
1 polymer ?
#
loop_
_entity_poly.entity_id
_entity_poly.type
_entity_poly.pdbx_seq_one_letter_code
_entity_poly.pdbx_strand_id
1 'polypeptide(L)'
;MKRILLLILGLFTLSLSQAQEAEDEDTCHYVQGIDLSHYQGTVFWKTVGDNSNMAYVYLKATEGGGRIDSKYQENIDLAHRNGLKVGSYHFYRPRYSQQQQLDNFLSQCRPGDQD
;
A
#
# COMPACT_ATOMS: atom_id res chain seq x y z
N MET A 1 30.07 -72.83 -32.50
CA MET A 1 30.29 -71.38 -32.72
C MET A 1 29.14 -70.64 -32.08
N LYS A 2 29.38 -70.06 -30.90
CA LYS A 2 28.41 -69.31 -30.16
C LYS A 2 28.50 -67.81 -30.54
N ARG A 3 27.48 -67.29 -31.18
CA ARG A 3 27.40 -65.86 -31.47
C ARG A 3 26.90 -65.10 -30.21
N ILE A 4 27.79 -64.39 -29.62
CA ILE A 4 27.44 -63.49 -28.51
C ILE A 4 26.83 -62.23 -29.12
N LEU A 5 25.54 -62.06 -28.91
CA LEU A 5 24.81 -60.82 -29.26
C LEU A 5 25.03 -59.86 -28.14
N LEU A 6 25.91 -58.90 -28.32
CA LEU A 6 26.08 -57.75 -27.40
C LEU A 6 24.91 -56.77 -27.59
N LEU A 7 23.96 -56.84 -26.66
CA LEU A 7 22.94 -55.78 -26.50
C LEU A 7 23.60 -54.61 -25.84
N ILE A 8 23.91 -53.58 -26.62
CA ILE A 8 24.29 -52.29 -26.11
C ILE A 8 23.00 -51.62 -25.66
N LEU A 9 22.72 -51.70 -24.37
CA LEU A 9 21.65 -50.94 -23.73
C LEU A 9 22.13 -49.50 -23.59
N GLY A 10 21.82 -48.68 -24.56
CA GLY A 10 22.07 -47.26 -24.47
C GLY A 10 21.21 -46.66 -23.36
N LEU A 11 21.84 -46.35 -22.24
CA LEU A 11 21.22 -45.48 -21.23
C LEU A 11 21.05 -44.10 -21.83
N PHE A 12 19.87 -43.87 -22.33
CA PHE A 12 19.42 -42.49 -22.65
C PHE A 12 19.14 -41.81 -21.32
N THR A 13 20.16 -41.20 -20.73
CA THR A 13 19.94 -40.29 -19.61
C THR A 13 19.25 -39.05 -20.18
N LEU A 14 17.92 -38.97 -20.05
CA LEU A 14 17.21 -37.71 -20.15
C LEU A 14 17.71 -36.83 -19.00
N SER A 15 18.67 -35.99 -19.29
CA SER A 15 18.91 -34.82 -18.46
C SER A 15 17.69 -33.91 -18.61
N LEU A 16 16.73 -34.06 -17.70
CA LEU A 16 15.75 -33.01 -17.41
C LEU A 16 16.55 -31.83 -16.90
N SER A 17 16.91 -30.91 -17.81
CA SER A 17 17.25 -29.57 -17.43
C SER A 17 15.97 -28.98 -16.80
N GLN A 18 15.88 -29.10 -15.49
CA GLN A 18 15.01 -28.21 -14.74
C GLN A 18 15.53 -26.80 -15.05
N ALA A 19 14.83 -26.13 -15.95
CA ALA A 19 14.86 -24.67 -15.97
C ALA A 19 14.35 -24.27 -14.59
N GLN A 20 15.26 -23.98 -13.68
CA GLN A 20 15.01 -23.26 -12.50
C GLN A 20 14.61 -21.88 -13.03
N GLU A 21 13.31 -21.63 -13.14
CA GLU A 21 12.80 -20.27 -13.18
C GLU A 21 13.37 -19.68 -11.89
N ALA A 22 14.42 -18.87 -12.02
CA ALA A 22 14.80 -17.94 -10.99
C ALA A 22 13.56 -17.07 -10.85
N GLU A 23 12.74 -17.33 -9.81
CA GLU A 23 11.83 -16.33 -9.30
C GLU A 23 12.75 -15.15 -9.02
N ASP A 24 12.65 -14.15 -9.89
CA ASP A 24 13.24 -12.84 -9.66
C ASP A 24 12.56 -12.36 -8.40
N GLU A 25 13.20 -12.67 -7.27
CA GLU A 25 12.72 -12.27 -5.97
C GLU A 25 12.76 -10.76 -6.01
N ASP A 26 11.60 -10.15 -6.34
CA ASP A 26 11.42 -8.72 -6.37
C ASP A 26 11.85 -8.19 -5.00
N THR A 27 13.11 -7.81 -4.92
CA THR A 27 13.73 -7.27 -3.70
C THR A 27 13.19 -5.91 -3.35
N CYS A 28 12.20 -5.42 -4.11
CA CYS A 28 11.49 -4.18 -3.83
C CYS A 28 10.61 -4.38 -2.61
N HIS A 29 11.07 -3.99 -1.45
CA HIS A 29 10.28 -3.97 -0.24
C HIS A 29 9.25 -2.84 -0.33
N TYR A 30 8.02 -3.19 -0.75
CA TYR A 30 6.93 -2.24 -0.80
C TYR A 30 6.47 -1.89 0.61
N VAL A 31 6.41 -0.60 0.89
CA VAL A 31 5.78 -0.07 2.10
C VAL A 31 4.30 0.11 1.79
N GLN A 32 3.45 -0.57 2.54
CA GLN A 32 2.01 -0.51 2.35
C GLN A 32 1.37 0.61 3.17
N GLY A 33 0.37 1.23 2.60
CA GLY A 33 -0.47 2.21 3.25
C GLY A 33 -1.88 2.18 2.69
N ILE A 34 -2.78 2.88 3.36
CA ILE A 34 -4.18 3.02 2.95
C ILE A 34 -4.59 4.49 2.93
N ASP A 35 -5.60 4.81 2.18
CA ASP A 35 -6.28 6.10 2.25
C ASP A 35 -7.70 5.94 2.79
N LEU A 36 -8.12 6.87 3.61
CA LEU A 36 -9.42 6.84 4.31
C LEU A 36 -10.08 8.22 4.35
N SER A 37 -11.39 8.19 4.48
CA SER A 37 -12.24 9.36 4.72
C SER A 37 -13.43 8.99 5.59
N HIS A 38 -14.35 9.92 5.83
CA HIS A 38 -15.60 9.62 6.52
C HIS A 38 -16.43 8.50 5.84
N TYR A 39 -16.21 8.22 4.56
CA TYR A 39 -16.93 7.16 3.83
C TYR A 39 -16.66 5.75 4.36
N GLN A 40 -15.52 5.50 4.99
CA GLN A 40 -15.21 4.23 5.60
C GLN A 40 -15.88 4.05 6.97
N GLY A 41 -16.54 5.08 7.50
CA GLY A 41 -17.23 5.02 8.78
C GLY A 41 -16.29 4.77 9.96
N THR A 42 -16.61 3.77 10.78
CA THR A 42 -15.79 3.39 11.93
C THR A 42 -14.62 2.50 11.50
N VAL A 43 -13.41 2.92 11.80
CA VAL A 43 -12.17 2.18 11.49
C VAL A 43 -11.68 1.47 12.75
N PHE A 44 -11.34 0.21 12.63
CA PHE A 44 -10.74 -0.58 13.72
C PHE A 44 -9.22 -0.33 13.76
N TRP A 45 -8.83 0.84 14.28
CA TRP A 45 -7.46 1.35 14.25
C TRP A 45 -6.43 0.42 14.88
N LYS A 46 -6.81 -0.29 15.95
CA LYS A 46 -5.93 -1.29 16.56
C LYS A 46 -5.58 -2.39 15.54
N THR A 47 -6.55 -2.90 14.82
CA THR A 47 -6.32 -3.92 13.78
C THR A 47 -5.44 -3.42 12.66
N VAL A 48 -5.62 -2.16 12.24
CA VAL A 48 -4.79 -1.54 11.21
C VAL A 48 -3.35 -1.36 11.70
N GLY A 49 -3.15 -0.86 12.91
CA GLY A 49 -1.83 -0.63 13.49
C GLY A 49 -1.08 -1.90 13.87
N ASP A 50 -1.80 -2.98 14.24
CA ASP A 50 -1.18 -4.28 14.52
C ASP A 50 -0.71 -5.02 13.26
N ASN A 51 -1.11 -4.57 12.07
CA ASN A 51 -0.66 -5.14 10.82
C ASN A 51 0.76 -4.65 10.48
N SER A 52 1.74 -5.54 10.62
CA SER A 52 3.15 -5.22 10.38
C SER A 52 3.48 -4.73 8.97
N ASN A 53 2.60 -4.99 8.00
CA ASN A 53 2.77 -4.53 6.63
C ASN A 53 2.21 -3.11 6.40
N MET A 54 1.43 -2.58 7.36
CA MET A 54 0.81 -1.27 7.26
C MET A 54 1.67 -0.22 7.95
N ALA A 55 2.22 0.72 7.20
CA ALA A 55 3.14 1.72 7.74
C ALA A 55 2.54 3.12 7.81
N TYR A 56 1.64 3.46 6.93
CA TYR A 56 1.08 4.79 6.85
C TYR A 56 -0.38 4.80 6.41
N VAL A 57 -1.06 5.91 6.70
CA VAL A 57 -2.41 6.19 6.25
C VAL A 57 -2.49 7.62 5.71
N TYR A 58 -3.17 7.79 4.58
CA TYR A 58 -3.58 9.11 4.10
C TYR A 58 -5.03 9.36 4.47
N LEU A 59 -5.29 10.47 5.17
CA LEU A 59 -6.61 10.86 5.63
C LEU A 59 -7.14 12.05 4.83
N LYS A 60 -8.38 11.94 4.37
CA LYS A 60 -9.06 13.06 3.75
C LYS A 60 -9.27 14.16 4.80
N ALA A 61 -8.66 15.31 4.56
CA ALA A 61 -8.84 16.46 5.42
C ALA A 61 -9.99 17.33 4.95
N THR A 62 -10.01 17.63 3.66
CA THR A 62 -10.95 18.59 3.09
C THR A 62 -11.37 18.21 1.67
N GLU A 63 -12.41 18.90 1.20
CA GLU A 63 -12.94 18.73 -0.17
C GLU A 63 -13.46 20.08 -0.69
N GLY A 64 -13.12 20.42 -1.93
CA GLY A 64 -13.61 21.61 -2.60
C GLY A 64 -13.30 22.89 -1.82
N GLY A 65 -14.17 23.89 -1.95
CA GLY A 65 -13.92 25.24 -1.42
C GLY A 65 -14.19 25.45 0.07
N GLY A 66 -14.64 24.42 0.83
CA GLY A 66 -14.98 24.66 2.24
C GLY A 66 -15.47 23.46 3.03
N ARG A 67 -15.51 22.26 2.42
CA ARG A 67 -15.90 21.05 3.14
C ARG A 67 -14.73 20.48 3.90
N ILE A 68 -14.93 20.19 5.19
CA ILE A 68 -14.01 19.48 6.06
C ILE A 68 -14.53 18.04 6.21
N ASP A 69 -13.62 17.05 6.17
CA ASP A 69 -14.01 15.67 6.42
C ASP A 69 -14.36 15.48 7.90
N SER A 70 -15.56 14.97 8.16
CA SER A 70 -16.10 14.87 9.53
C SER A 70 -15.36 13.90 10.44
N LYS A 71 -14.55 13.01 9.87
CA LYS A 71 -13.74 12.02 10.60
C LYS A 71 -12.26 12.35 10.66
N TYR A 72 -11.85 13.46 10.03
CA TYR A 72 -10.43 13.77 9.87
C TYR A 72 -9.68 13.85 11.20
N GLN A 73 -10.12 14.66 12.14
CA GLN A 73 -9.43 14.85 13.40
C GLN A 73 -9.44 13.59 14.27
N GLU A 74 -10.57 12.92 14.35
CA GLU A 74 -10.69 11.64 15.07
C GLU A 74 -9.74 10.59 14.50
N ASN A 75 -9.68 10.46 13.18
CA ASN A 75 -8.85 9.48 12.51
C ASN A 75 -7.35 9.78 12.67
N ILE A 76 -6.92 11.05 12.63
CA ILE A 76 -5.52 11.41 12.91
C ILE A 76 -5.11 10.93 14.30
N ASP A 77 -5.88 11.29 15.33
CA ASP A 77 -5.57 10.96 16.71
C ASP A 77 -5.50 9.45 16.93
N LEU A 78 -6.42 8.71 16.34
CA LEU A 78 -6.48 7.26 16.47
C LEU A 78 -5.37 6.55 15.66
N ALA A 79 -5.04 7.04 14.47
CA ALA A 79 -3.96 6.49 13.67
C ALA A 79 -2.60 6.65 14.38
N HIS A 80 -2.30 7.85 14.89
CA HIS A 80 -1.07 8.11 15.63
C HIS A 80 -0.98 7.25 16.91
N ARG A 81 -2.06 7.14 17.68
CA ARG A 81 -2.09 6.28 18.88
C ARG A 81 -1.84 4.81 18.59
N ASN A 82 -2.07 4.37 17.36
CA ASN A 82 -1.81 3.01 16.91
C ASN A 82 -0.53 2.88 16.08
N GLY A 83 0.37 3.87 16.15
CA GLY A 83 1.72 3.80 15.60
C GLY A 83 1.85 4.00 14.10
N LEU A 84 0.79 4.48 13.43
CA LEU A 84 0.81 4.74 12.01
C LEU A 84 1.34 6.15 11.71
N LYS A 85 2.10 6.28 10.63
CA LYS A 85 2.39 7.58 10.04
C LYS A 85 1.17 8.11 9.32
N VAL A 86 0.92 9.41 9.44
CA VAL A 86 -0.29 10.04 8.87
C VAL A 86 0.08 11.08 7.85
N GLY A 87 -0.49 10.97 6.66
CA GLY A 87 -0.54 12.02 5.67
C GLY A 87 -1.97 12.53 5.50
N SER A 88 -2.12 13.69 4.89
CA SER A 88 -3.42 14.28 4.64
C SER A 88 -3.62 14.57 3.16
N TYR A 89 -4.86 14.48 2.70
CA TYR A 89 -5.16 14.86 1.33
C TYR A 89 -6.39 15.74 1.22
N HIS A 90 -6.43 16.49 0.13
CA HIS A 90 -7.56 17.29 -0.31
C HIS A 90 -8.26 16.62 -1.48
N PHE A 91 -9.58 16.52 -1.42
CA PHE A 91 -10.35 16.05 -2.55
C PHE A 91 -10.71 17.23 -3.47
N TYR A 92 -10.05 17.30 -4.62
CA TYR A 92 -10.20 18.40 -5.57
C TYR A 92 -11.58 18.40 -6.24
N ARG A 93 -12.16 19.60 -6.36
CA ARG A 93 -13.43 19.84 -7.08
C ARG A 93 -13.26 20.95 -8.12
N PRO A 94 -13.38 20.65 -9.42
CA PRO A 94 -13.08 21.62 -10.49
C PRO A 94 -13.91 22.92 -10.44
N ARG A 95 -15.07 22.90 -9.82
CA ARG A 95 -15.98 24.07 -9.72
C ARG A 95 -15.50 25.18 -8.76
N TYR A 96 -14.49 24.91 -7.95
CA TYR A 96 -13.91 25.88 -7.03
C TYR A 96 -12.55 26.35 -7.50
N SER A 97 -12.18 27.58 -7.17
CA SER A 97 -10.85 28.09 -7.50
C SER A 97 -9.76 27.31 -6.76
N GLN A 98 -8.57 27.26 -7.33
CA GLN A 98 -7.41 26.63 -6.70
C GLN A 98 -7.08 27.28 -5.34
N GLN A 99 -7.18 28.61 -5.27
CA GLN A 99 -6.90 29.35 -4.03
C GLN A 99 -7.88 28.97 -2.92
N GLN A 100 -9.16 28.91 -3.21
CA GLN A 100 -10.17 28.50 -2.21
C GLN A 100 -9.90 27.08 -1.68
N GLN A 101 -9.50 26.19 -2.56
CA GLN A 101 -9.21 24.80 -2.19
C GLN A 101 -7.92 24.68 -1.37
N LEU A 102 -6.90 25.45 -1.72
CA LEU A 102 -5.66 25.51 -0.95
C LEU A 102 -5.93 26.08 0.45
N ASP A 103 -6.66 27.18 0.55
CA ASP A 103 -7.02 27.81 1.83
C ASP A 103 -7.84 26.86 2.71
N ASN A 104 -8.80 26.13 2.10
CA ASN A 104 -9.57 25.12 2.80
C ASN A 104 -8.66 23.99 3.35
N PHE A 105 -7.73 23.49 2.55
CA PHE A 105 -6.80 22.45 2.97
C PHE A 105 -5.89 22.94 4.11
N LEU A 106 -5.27 24.09 3.96
CA LEU A 106 -4.38 24.68 4.96
C LEU A 106 -5.08 25.10 6.25
N SER A 107 -6.41 25.23 6.23
CA SER A 107 -7.21 25.47 7.44
C SER A 107 -7.20 24.27 8.39
N GLN A 108 -6.97 23.06 7.89
CA GLN A 108 -7.00 21.81 8.64
C GLN A 108 -5.63 21.18 8.86
N CYS A 109 -4.73 21.36 7.93
CA CYS A 109 -3.40 20.74 8.00
C CYS A 109 -2.35 21.71 7.48
N ARG A 110 -1.22 21.77 8.19
CA ARG A 110 -0.06 22.56 7.80
C ARG A 110 1.08 21.62 7.42
N PRO A 111 1.89 21.97 6.41
CA PRO A 111 3.10 21.22 6.11
C PRO A 111 3.99 21.10 7.35
N GLY A 112 4.43 19.89 7.67
CA GLY A 112 5.28 19.60 8.82
C GLY A 112 4.56 19.26 10.13
N ASP A 113 3.24 19.34 10.18
CA ASP A 113 2.48 18.99 11.39
C ASP A 113 2.15 17.48 11.47
N GLN A 114 2.54 16.74 10.43
CA GLN A 114 2.17 15.32 10.28
C GLN A 114 3.36 14.50 9.80
N ASP A 115 3.68 13.47 10.57
CA ASP A 115 4.65 12.42 10.23
C ASP A 115 4.57 11.20 11.17
#